data_95c1a171d23219cd7a2ae9562655df0f
#
_entry.id   95c1a171d23219cd7a2ae9562655df0f
#
_cell.length_a   1.000
_cell.length_b   1.000
_cell.length_c   1.000
_cell.angle_alpha   90.00
_cell.angle_beta   90.00
_cell.angle_gamma   90.00
#
_symmetry.space_group_name_H-M   'P 1'
#
loop_
_entity.id
_entity.type
_entity.pdbx_description
1 polymer ?
#
loop_
_entity_poly.entity_id
_entity_poly.type
_entity_poly.pdbx_seq_one_letter_code
_entity_poly.pdbx_strand_id
1 'polypeptide(L)'
;MGEVLNEDQVRFYRDNGYILLEKRVPLEIIEAVRREIARFVEEARGMTASDDRLDLEDSHRPEAPRVRRIKLPHKLSPVFDSLLRSDWILAPVRDLIGSSLRVHTTKLNMKSAGYGAAVEWHQDWAFYPHTNDDILAVGVVIDDMDVENGPLMVFPGSHRGPVYDHHAGGYFAGAINLAANGLDMKDAAVLTGPAGSISLHHVRAVHGSAPNVSSRDRRMLFLEITAADAFPIQGTMSRFDSLEEYDSRLLCGSPTTTPRVTAVPVRLPLPLPPTVGSIYEIQKMMTAHNF
;
A
#
# COMPACT_ATOMS: atom_id res chain seq x y z
N MET A 1 -21.16 8.81 15.73
CA MET A 1 -20.12 7.93 16.30
C MET A 1 -19.76 6.92 15.21
N GLY A 2 -18.46 6.68 15.02
CA GLY A 2 -18.00 5.61 14.10
C GLY A 2 -18.37 4.23 14.62
N GLU A 3 -18.27 3.21 13.76
CA GLU A 3 -18.53 1.81 14.15
C GLU A 3 -17.47 1.28 15.13
N VAL A 4 -16.22 1.66 14.95
CA VAL A 4 -15.08 1.16 15.75
C VAL A 4 -14.04 2.23 16.12
N LEU A 5 -13.94 3.34 15.36
CA LEU A 5 -13.07 4.44 15.70
C LEU A 5 -13.81 5.46 16.58
N ASN A 6 -13.17 5.87 17.66
CA ASN A 6 -13.68 6.97 18.44
C ASN A 6 -13.37 8.33 17.76
N GLU A 7 -14.00 9.41 18.28
CA GLU A 7 -13.86 10.75 17.68
C GLU A 7 -12.40 11.27 17.67
N ASP A 8 -11.62 10.93 18.68
CA ASP A 8 -10.21 11.32 18.76
C ASP A 8 -9.37 10.61 17.68
N GLN A 9 -9.64 9.33 17.44
CA GLN A 9 -8.97 8.54 16.39
C GLN A 9 -9.32 9.07 15.00
N VAL A 10 -10.59 9.37 14.74
CA VAL A 10 -11.03 9.97 13.47
C VAL A 10 -10.40 11.35 13.27
N ARG A 11 -10.36 12.17 14.32
CA ARG A 11 -9.70 13.48 14.28
C ARG A 11 -8.21 13.34 14.04
N PHE A 12 -7.52 12.42 14.74
CA PHE A 12 -6.11 12.16 14.53
C PHE A 12 -5.81 11.79 13.07
N TYR A 13 -6.58 10.88 12.48
CA TYR A 13 -6.43 10.51 11.07
C TYR A 13 -6.64 11.70 10.14
N ARG A 14 -7.68 12.49 10.36
CA ARG A 14 -7.97 13.69 9.55
C ARG A 14 -6.86 14.74 9.63
N ASP A 15 -6.22 14.87 10.79
CA ASP A 15 -5.16 15.85 11.00
C ASP A 15 -3.82 15.37 10.48
N ASN A 16 -3.51 14.09 10.61
CA ASN A 16 -2.19 13.53 10.32
C ASN A 16 -2.14 12.73 9.01
N GLY A 17 -3.26 12.27 8.47
CA GLY A 17 -3.32 11.46 7.24
C GLY A 17 -2.95 10.00 7.46
N TYR A 18 -2.84 9.55 8.69
CA TYR A 18 -2.60 8.14 9.05
C TYR A 18 -3.10 7.84 10.45
N ILE A 19 -3.27 6.55 10.74
CA ILE A 19 -3.48 6.01 12.09
C ILE A 19 -2.94 4.59 12.16
N LEU A 20 -2.45 4.18 13.35
CA LEU A 20 -2.09 2.79 13.66
C LEU A 20 -3.05 2.26 14.72
N LEU A 21 -3.64 1.09 14.46
CA LEU A 21 -4.51 0.37 15.38
C LEU A 21 -3.84 -0.94 15.76
N GLU A 22 -3.34 -1.03 16.98
CA GLU A 22 -2.64 -2.22 17.44
C GLU A 22 -3.59 -3.42 17.63
N LYS A 23 -3.11 -4.62 17.26
CA LYS A 23 -3.79 -5.91 17.49
C LYS A 23 -5.24 -5.93 17.00
N ARG A 24 -5.49 -5.25 15.88
CA ARG A 24 -6.84 -5.15 15.31
C ARG A 24 -7.31 -6.47 14.69
N VAL A 25 -6.40 -7.21 14.06
CA VAL A 25 -6.67 -8.51 13.43
C VAL A 25 -6.25 -9.63 14.39
N PRO A 26 -7.10 -10.61 14.69
CA PRO A 26 -6.77 -11.74 15.57
C PRO A 26 -5.56 -12.53 15.05
N LEU A 27 -4.73 -13.03 15.97
CA LEU A 27 -3.51 -13.76 15.61
C LEU A 27 -3.78 -15.06 14.85
N GLU A 28 -4.90 -15.74 15.08
CA GLU A 28 -5.29 -16.94 14.32
C GLU A 28 -5.51 -16.63 12.83
N ILE A 29 -6.02 -15.44 12.50
CA ILE A 29 -6.15 -14.97 11.11
C ILE A 29 -4.76 -14.66 10.53
N ILE A 30 -3.90 -13.98 11.29
CA ILE A 30 -2.51 -13.70 10.88
C ILE A 30 -1.75 -15.02 10.63
N GLU A 31 -1.94 -16.04 11.47
CA GLU A 31 -1.33 -17.36 11.25
C GLU A 31 -1.83 -18.04 9.98
N ALA A 32 -3.13 -17.89 9.65
CA ALA A 32 -3.64 -18.39 8.36
C ALA A 32 -2.98 -17.67 7.17
N VAL A 33 -2.82 -16.34 7.27
CA VAL A 33 -2.12 -15.53 6.26
C VAL A 33 -0.64 -15.94 6.15
N ARG A 34 0.04 -16.19 7.28
CA ARG A 34 1.45 -16.66 7.27
C ARG A 34 1.62 -18.00 6.56
N ARG A 35 0.71 -18.95 6.80
CA ARG A 35 0.74 -20.25 6.11
C ARG A 35 0.55 -20.08 4.60
N GLU A 36 -0.36 -19.19 4.21
CA GLU A 36 -0.60 -18.92 2.80
C GLU A 36 0.58 -18.24 2.12
N ILE A 37 1.25 -17.29 2.79
CA ILE A 37 2.49 -16.69 2.31
C ILE A 37 3.58 -17.75 2.12
N ALA A 38 3.73 -18.66 3.10
CA ALA A 38 4.73 -19.74 3.00
C ALA A 38 4.48 -20.65 1.79
N ARG A 39 3.21 -20.92 1.44
CA ARG A 39 2.85 -21.66 0.23
C ARG A 39 3.34 -20.94 -1.05
N PHE A 40 3.11 -19.62 -1.18
CA PHE A 40 3.59 -18.85 -2.32
C PHE A 40 5.12 -18.77 -2.40
N VAL A 41 5.80 -18.68 -1.26
CA VAL A 41 7.27 -18.71 -1.21
C VAL A 41 7.79 -20.08 -1.67
N GLU A 42 7.14 -21.17 -1.29
CA GLU A 42 7.53 -22.51 -1.74
C GLU A 42 7.24 -22.72 -3.23
N GLU A 43 6.12 -22.21 -3.76
CA GLU A 43 5.85 -22.20 -5.21
C GLU A 43 6.92 -21.47 -6.01
N ALA A 44 7.52 -20.42 -5.44
CA ALA A 44 8.59 -19.67 -6.08
C ALA A 44 9.91 -20.45 -6.18
N ARG A 45 10.08 -21.60 -5.49
CA ARG A 45 11.32 -22.39 -5.47
C ARG A 45 11.82 -22.75 -6.86
N GLY A 46 10.91 -23.12 -7.77
CA GLY A 46 11.28 -23.47 -9.14
C GLY A 46 11.38 -22.30 -10.12
N MET A 47 11.14 -21.07 -9.68
CA MET A 47 11.11 -19.91 -10.55
C MET A 47 12.51 -19.33 -10.77
N THR A 48 12.78 -18.85 -11.99
CA THR A 48 14.03 -18.17 -12.36
C THR A 48 13.82 -16.69 -12.69
N ALA A 49 12.57 -16.24 -12.77
CA ALA A 49 12.19 -14.85 -13.03
C ALA A 49 10.83 -14.55 -12.39
N SER A 50 10.57 -13.25 -12.15
CA SER A 50 9.26 -12.76 -11.72
C SER A 50 8.18 -13.05 -12.77
N ASP A 51 6.94 -13.25 -12.33
CA ASP A 51 5.78 -13.45 -13.19
C ASP A 51 4.67 -12.41 -12.89
N ASP A 52 3.45 -12.62 -13.36
CA ASP A 52 2.30 -11.75 -13.11
C ASP A 52 1.77 -11.82 -11.67
N ARG A 53 2.15 -12.84 -10.89
CA ARG A 53 1.74 -13.07 -9.50
C ARG A 53 2.83 -12.71 -8.49
N LEU A 54 4.09 -13.03 -8.78
CA LEU A 54 5.20 -12.93 -7.84
C LEU A 54 6.34 -12.08 -8.41
N ASP A 55 6.78 -11.09 -7.64
CA ASP A 55 8.06 -10.43 -7.86
C ASP A 55 9.11 -11.09 -6.97
N LEU A 56 10.21 -11.53 -7.59
CA LEU A 56 11.33 -12.15 -6.90
C LEU A 56 12.38 -11.11 -6.50
N GLU A 57 13.09 -11.35 -5.41
CA GLU A 57 14.29 -10.57 -5.06
C GLU A 57 15.44 -10.86 -6.03
N ASP A 58 16.32 -9.89 -6.26
CA ASP A 58 17.53 -10.07 -7.09
C ASP A 58 18.44 -11.18 -6.51
N SER A 59 18.34 -11.43 -5.21
CA SER A 59 19.05 -12.49 -4.48
C SER A 59 18.31 -13.83 -4.45
N HIS A 60 17.18 -13.96 -5.15
CA HIS A 60 16.42 -15.21 -5.22
C HIS A 60 17.26 -16.35 -5.82
N ARG A 61 17.13 -17.54 -5.22
CA ARG A 61 17.72 -18.79 -5.71
C ARG A 61 16.71 -19.91 -5.48
N PRO A 62 16.66 -20.94 -6.35
CA PRO A 62 15.77 -22.09 -6.15
C PRO A 62 15.94 -22.77 -4.80
N GLU A 63 17.17 -22.84 -4.29
CA GLU A 63 17.51 -23.45 -2.99
C GLU A 63 17.11 -22.56 -1.81
N ALA A 64 17.02 -21.24 -2.05
CA ALA A 64 16.67 -20.23 -1.06
C ALA A 64 15.70 -19.21 -1.66
N PRO A 65 14.42 -19.59 -1.86
CA PRO A 65 13.44 -18.76 -2.54
C PRO A 65 13.20 -17.46 -1.76
N ARG A 66 13.23 -16.33 -2.48
CA ARG A 66 12.99 -15.01 -1.94
C ARG A 66 11.99 -14.26 -2.82
N VAL A 67 10.80 -14.10 -2.28
CA VAL A 67 9.72 -13.34 -2.91
C VAL A 67 9.70 -11.94 -2.30
N ARG A 68 9.76 -10.92 -3.14
CA ARG A 68 9.68 -9.51 -2.74
C ARG A 68 8.24 -9.05 -2.60
N ARG A 69 7.37 -9.56 -3.50
CA ARG A 69 5.95 -9.16 -3.53
C ARG A 69 5.06 -10.26 -4.06
N ILE A 70 3.87 -10.39 -3.46
CA ILE A 70 2.74 -11.11 -4.05
C ILE A 70 1.77 -10.04 -4.58
N LYS A 71 1.48 -10.10 -5.89
CA LYS A 71 0.57 -9.17 -6.58
C LYS A 71 -0.86 -9.66 -6.49
N LEU A 72 -1.80 -8.74 -6.19
CA LEU A 72 -3.23 -9.01 -6.11
C LEU A 72 -3.58 -10.26 -5.29
N PRO A 73 -3.00 -10.46 -4.06
CA PRO A 73 -3.17 -11.68 -3.29
C PRO A 73 -4.64 -12.06 -3.06
N HIS A 74 -5.56 -11.09 -2.94
CA HIS A 74 -7.00 -11.35 -2.81
C HIS A 74 -7.60 -12.13 -3.99
N LYS A 75 -7.02 -12.00 -5.19
CA LYS A 75 -7.43 -12.78 -6.38
C LYS A 75 -6.79 -14.16 -6.43
N LEU A 76 -5.73 -14.39 -5.68
CA LEU A 76 -4.93 -15.61 -5.71
C LEU A 76 -5.30 -16.61 -4.60
N SER A 77 -5.91 -16.13 -3.51
CA SER A 77 -6.26 -16.99 -2.38
C SER A 77 -7.45 -16.44 -1.60
N PRO A 78 -8.41 -17.32 -1.23
CA PRO A 78 -9.55 -16.94 -0.40
C PRO A 78 -9.16 -16.47 1.01
N VAL A 79 -7.97 -16.82 1.50
CA VAL A 79 -7.48 -16.34 2.81
C VAL A 79 -7.30 -14.83 2.78
N PHE A 80 -6.68 -14.29 1.74
CA PHE A 80 -6.49 -12.85 1.60
C PHE A 80 -7.80 -12.13 1.27
N ASP A 81 -8.67 -12.72 0.44
CA ASP A 81 -9.98 -12.11 0.10
C ASP A 81 -10.90 -12.06 1.33
N SER A 82 -10.93 -13.12 2.14
CA SER A 82 -11.71 -13.16 3.38
C SER A 82 -11.23 -12.10 4.39
N LEU A 83 -9.92 -11.90 4.51
CA LEU A 83 -9.39 -10.84 5.38
C LEU A 83 -9.76 -9.45 4.84
N LEU A 84 -9.58 -9.20 3.54
CA LEU A 84 -9.97 -7.94 2.89
C LEU A 84 -11.44 -7.58 3.14
N ARG A 85 -12.35 -8.57 3.10
CA ARG A 85 -13.78 -8.38 3.27
C ARG A 85 -14.26 -8.43 4.73
N SER A 86 -13.35 -8.64 5.67
CA SER A 86 -13.68 -8.73 7.09
C SER A 86 -13.95 -7.35 7.72
N ASP A 87 -14.77 -7.31 8.78
CA ASP A 87 -14.97 -6.09 9.57
C ASP A 87 -13.72 -5.66 10.36
N TRP A 88 -12.73 -6.53 10.50
CA TRP A 88 -11.42 -6.12 11.03
C TRP A 88 -10.79 -5.03 10.15
N ILE A 89 -11.03 -5.11 8.84
CA ILE A 89 -10.53 -4.17 7.83
C ILE A 89 -11.57 -3.12 7.49
N LEU A 90 -12.80 -3.53 7.14
CA LEU A 90 -13.78 -2.62 6.55
C LEU A 90 -14.39 -1.63 7.54
N ALA A 91 -14.59 -2.03 8.82
CA ALA A 91 -15.23 -1.13 9.79
C ALA A 91 -14.43 0.18 10.02
N PRO A 92 -13.12 0.16 10.33
CA PRO A 92 -12.36 1.42 10.45
C PRO A 92 -12.27 2.20 9.13
N VAL A 93 -12.30 1.53 7.98
CA VAL A 93 -12.30 2.22 6.68
C VAL A 93 -13.63 2.95 6.45
N ARG A 94 -14.78 2.31 6.78
CA ARG A 94 -16.10 2.96 6.72
C ARG A 94 -16.17 4.22 7.59
N ASP A 95 -15.56 4.20 8.77
CA ASP A 95 -15.52 5.37 9.67
C ASP A 95 -14.74 6.55 9.07
N LEU A 96 -13.82 6.30 8.15
CA LEU A 96 -12.94 7.32 7.57
C LEU A 96 -13.40 7.83 6.20
N ILE A 97 -13.83 6.96 5.30
CA ILE A 97 -14.12 7.32 3.89
C ILE A 97 -15.52 6.93 3.40
N GLY A 98 -16.41 6.49 4.32
CA GLY A 98 -17.82 6.24 4.02
C GLY A 98 -18.19 4.78 3.83
N SER A 99 -19.50 4.52 3.72
CA SER A 99 -20.09 3.17 3.87
C SER A 99 -20.04 2.30 2.61
N SER A 100 -19.79 2.88 1.45
CA SER A 100 -19.73 2.15 0.18
C SER A 100 -18.30 2.12 -0.32
N LEU A 101 -17.68 0.94 -0.34
CA LEU A 101 -16.25 0.75 -0.53
C LEU A 101 -15.96 -0.22 -1.66
N ARG A 102 -14.88 0.04 -2.41
CA ARG A 102 -14.31 -0.84 -3.43
C ARG A 102 -12.86 -1.15 -3.15
N VAL A 103 -12.41 -2.34 -3.54
CA VAL A 103 -10.98 -2.60 -3.64
C VAL A 103 -10.41 -1.92 -4.89
N HIS A 104 -9.34 -1.14 -4.71
CA HIS A 104 -8.55 -0.63 -5.82
C HIS A 104 -7.50 -1.66 -6.23
N THR A 105 -6.60 -1.99 -5.33
CA THR A 105 -5.57 -3.02 -5.54
C THR A 105 -5.13 -3.62 -4.21
N THR A 106 -4.42 -4.74 -4.27
CA THR A 106 -3.78 -5.33 -3.09
C THR A 106 -2.37 -5.78 -3.43
N LYS A 107 -1.47 -5.71 -2.45
CA LYS A 107 -0.09 -6.17 -2.58
C LYS A 107 0.42 -6.67 -1.22
N LEU A 108 1.13 -7.77 -1.21
CA LEU A 108 1.87 -8.21 -0.04
C LEU A 108 3.34 -7.96 -0.30
N ASN A 109 3.94 -7.06 0.46
CA ASN A 109 5.35 -6.72 0.37
C ASN A 109 6.14 -7.45 1.45
N MET A 110 7.23 -8.06 1.06
CA MET A 110 8.13 -8.79 1.94
C MET A 110 9.51 -8.14 1.92
N LYS A 111 10.05 -7.90 3.10
CA LYS A 111 11.43 -7.48 3.30
C LYS A 111 12.16 -8.61 4.01
N SER A 112 12.90 -9.40 3.24
CA SER A 112 13.70 -10.51 3.79
C SER A 112 14.76 -9.99 4.76
N ALA A 113 15.09 -10.81 5.76
CA ALA A 113 16.13 -10.53 6.75
C ALA A 113 17.44 -10.09 6.08
N GLY A 114 17.94 -8.91 6.42
CA GLY A 114 19.20 -8.35 5.92
C GLY A 114 19.25 -7.99 4.43
N TYR A 115 18.14 -8.14 3.67
CA TYR A 115 18.10 -7.93 2.22
C TYR A 115 16.92 -7.10 1.73
N GLY A 116 15.95 -6.81 2.60
CA GLY A 116 14.74 -6.13 2.20
C GLY A 116 15.02 -4.71 1.70
N ALA A 117 14.72 -4.43 0.42
CA ALA A 117 14.94 -3.12 -0.18
C ALA A 117 14.04 -2.04 0.43
N ALA A 118 14.53 -0.80 0.43
CA ALA A 118 13.71 0.36 0.73
C ALA A 118 12.56 0.51 -0.26
N VAL A 119 11.48 1.15 0.17
CA VAL A 119 10.51 1.78 -0.71
C VAL A 119 10.68 3.28 -0.52
N GLU A 120 11.14 3.96 -1.56
CA GLU A 120 11.38 5.40 -1.54
C GLU A 120 10.11 6.19 -1.23
N TRP A 121 10.27 7.37 -0.69
CA TRP A 121 9.20 8.27 -0.32
C TRP A 121 8.33 8.62 -1.51
N HIS A 122 7.01 8.48 -1.37
CA HIS A 122 6.03 8.72 -2.42
C HIS A 122 4.65 9.05 -1.83
N GLN A 123 3.76 9.42 -2.71
CA GLN A 123 2.32 9.50 -2.48
C GLN A 123 1.66 8.50 -3.43
N ASP A 124 0.85 7.60 -2.92
CA ASP A 124 0.11 6.64 -3.75
C ASP A 124 -0.77 7.34 -4.79
N TRP A 125 -1.29 8.51 -4.45
CA TRP A 125 -2.06 9.38 -5.34
C TRP A 125 -1.37 9.68 -6.67
N ALA A 126 -0.06 9.78 -6.69
CA ALA A 126 0.69 10.06 -7.91
C ALA A 126 0.63 8.90 -8.92
N PHE A 127 0.37 7.67 -8.47
CA PHE A 127 0.25 6.49 -9.32
C PHE A 127 -1.15 6.31 -9.90
N TYR A 128 -2.18 6.75 -9.18
CA TYR A 128 -3.58 6.55 -9.55
C TYR A 128 -4.48 7.68 -9.01
N PRO A 129 -4.39 8.89 -9.58
CA PRO A 129 -5.31 9.95 -9.21
C PRO A 129 -6.74 9.59 -9.59
N HIS A 130 -7.70 9.97 -8.74
CA HIS A 130 -9.12 9.70 -8.89
C HIS A 130 -9.93 11.00 -8.89
N THR A 131 -11.24 10.88 -9.08
CA THR A 131 -12.19 12.01 -9.05
C THR A 131 -12.35 12.64 -7.67
N ASN A 132 -12.01 11.93 -6.61
CA ASN A 132 -11.88 12.41 -5.23
C ASN A 132 -10.81 11.59 -4.50
N ASP A 133 -10.35 12.05 -3.34
CA ASP A 133 -9.26 11.44 -2.58
C ASP A 133 -9.72 10.64 -1.35
N ASP A 134 -11.01 10.25 -1.29
CA ASP A 134 -11.49 9.27 -0.31
C ASP A 134 -10.98 7.87 -0.65
N ILE A 135 -9.68 7.73 -0.51
CA ILE A 135 -8.89 6.54 -0.76
C ILE A 135 -7.85 6.41 0.34
N LEU A 136 -7.67 5.20 0.83
CA LEU A 136 -6.63 4.90 1.79
C LEU A 136 -6.05 3.50 1.57
N ALA A 137 -4.83 3.30 2.04
CA ALA A 137 -4.23 2.00 2.14
C ALA A 137 -4.30 1.48 3.58
N VAL A 138 -4.78 0.26 3.74
CA VAL A 138 -4.69 -0.49 5.00
C VAL A 138 -3.46 -1.38 4.92
N GLY A 139 -2.47 -1.16 5.78
CA GLY A 139 -1.30 -2.02 5.93
C GLY A 139 -1.49 -2.99 7.09
N VAL A 140 -1.70 -4.27 6.81
CA VAL A 140 -1.80 -5.32 7.84
C VAL A 140 -0.40 -5.81 8.19
N VAL A 141 -0.02 -5.68 9.46
CA VAL A 141 1.26 -6.11 10.01
C VAL A 141 1.24 -7.63 10.24
N ILE A 142 1.97 -8.38 9.43
CA ILE A 142 2.01 -9.84 9.51
C ILE A 142 3.06 -10.32 10.50
N ASP A 143 4.17 -9.60 10.62
CA ASP A 143 5.25 -9.85 11.58
C ASP A 143 5.41 -8.63 12.47
N ASP A 144 5.87 -8.81 13.69
CA ASP A 144 6.18 -7.68 14.56
C ASP A 144 7.07 -6.68 13.84
N MET A 145 6.62 -5.43 13.79
CA MET A 145 7.28 -4.34 13.06
C MET A 145 7.96 -3.39 14.03
N ASP A 146 9.26 -3.25 13.87
CA ASP A 146 10.10 -2.37 14.68
C ASP A 146 11.03 -1.50 13.81
N VAL A 147 11.85 -0.68 14.46
CA VAL A 147 12.69 0.30 13.76
C VAL A 147 13.78 -0.33 12.88
N GLU A 148 14.16 -1.58 13.13
CA GLU A 148 15.27 -2.24 12.42
C GLU A 148 14.80 -3.02 11.19
N ASN A 149 13.52 -3.45 11.17
CA ASN A 149 13.03 -4.31 10.10
C ASN A 149 12.32 -3.56 8.95
N GLY A 150 12.56 -2.25 8.83
CA GLY A 150 12.06 -1.42 7.75
C GLY A 150 10.57 -1.09 7.87
N PRO A 151 10.15 -0.44 8.97
CA PRO A 151 8.76 -0.08 9.22
C PRO A 151 8.24 0.92 8.20
N LEU A 152 6.91 1.02 8.12
CA LEU A 152 6.27 2.10 7.39
C LEU A 152 6.53 3.42 8.10
N MET A 153 6.88 4.44 7.33
CA MET A 153 7.10 5.81 7.80
C MET A 153 6.18 6.76 7.04
N VAL A 154 5.60 7.74 7.72
CA VAL A 154 4.64 8.67 7.15
C VAL A 154 4.94 10.09 7.62
N PHE A 155 4.90 11.08 6.74
CA PHE A 155 4.95 12.49 7.13
C PHE A 155 3.58 12.96 7.61
N PRO A 156 3.40 13.27 8.91
CA PRO A 156 2.13 13.73 9.46
C PRO A 156 1.62 14.98 8.74
N GLY A 157 0.32 15.00 8.39
CA GLY A 157 -0.33 16.13 7.75
C GLY A 157 0.00 16.34 6.26
N SER A 158 0.92 15.57 5.67
CA SER A 158 1.36 15.73 4.28
C SER A 158 0.25 15.50 3.25
N HIS A 159 -0.79 14.74 3.58
CA HIS A 159 -1.96 14.51 2.74
C HIS A 159 -2.74 15.79 2.41
N ARG A 160 -2.65 16.83 3.25
CA ARG A 160 -3.25 18.16 3.03
C ARG A 160 -2.37 19.09 2.20
N GLY A 161 -1.11 18.67 1.97
CA GLY A 161 -0.14 19.41 1.18
C GLY A 161 -0.28 19.19 -0.33
N PRO A 162 0.73 19.61 -1.10
CA PRO A 162 0.74 19.42 -2.55
C PRO A 162 0.90 17.95 -2.94
N VAL A 163 0.60 17.64 -4.19
CA VAL A 163 1.13 16.44 -4.85
C VAL A 163 2.52 16.80 -5.36
N TYR A 164 3.54 16.22 -4.72
CA TYR A 164 4.92 16.45 -5.07
C TYR A 164 5.26 15.88 -6.46
N ASP A 165 6.40 16.27 -6.97
CA ASP A 165 6.91 15.72 -8.23
C ASP A 165 7.52 14.34 -8.01
N HIS A 166 7.03 13.34 -8.75
CA HIS A 166 7.48 11.96 -8.71
C HIS A 166 8.28 11.57 -9.97
N HIS A 167 8.87 12.56 -10.68
CA HIS A 167 9.61 12.31 -11.90
C HIS A 167 11.13 12.36 -11.67
N ALA A 168 11.84 11.55 -12.45
CA ALA A 168 13.29 11.58 -12.56
C ALA A 168 13.69 11.32 -14.02
N GLY A 169 14.69 12.04 -14.54
CA GLY A 169 15.14 11.87 -15.92
C GLY A 169 14.07 12.12 -17.00
N GLY A 170 13.04 12.90 -16.68
CA GLY A 170 11.93 13.20 -17.60
C GLY A 170 10.82 12.15 -17.62
N TYR A 171 10.87 11.13 -16.76
CA TYR A 171 9.87 10.07 -16.67
C TYR A 171 9.31 9.95 -15.25
N PHE A 172 8.11 9.38 -15.14
CA PHE A 172 7.52 9.05 -13.84
C PHE A 172 8.35 7.96 -13.14
N ALA A 173 9.01 8.31 -12.05
CA ALA A 173 9.87 7.45 -11.25
C ALA A 173 9.17 6.92 -9.98
N GLY A 174 8.00 7.46 -9.65
CA GLY A 174 7.22 7.03 -8.48
C GLY A 174 7.90 7.29 -7.13
N ALA A 175 8.77 8.29 -7.04
CA ALA A 175 9.45 8.67 -5.81
C ALA A 175 9.69 10.18 -5.73
N ILE A 176 9.78 10.69 -4.51
CA ILE A 176 9.97 12.10 -4.17
C ILE A 176 11.42 12.31 -3.70
N ASN A 177 12.07 13.36 -4.17
CA ASN A 177 13.30 13.86 -3.56
C ASN A 177 12.91 14.72 -2.35
N LEU A 178 13.15 14.23 -1.14
CA LEU A 178 12.78 14.94 0.10
C LEU A 178 13.49 16.30 0.21
N ALA A 179 14.80 16.32 -0.01
CA ALA A 179 15.60 17.53 0.16
C ALA A 179 15.16 18.65 -0.79
N ALA A 180 14.85 18.30 -2.05
CA ALA A 180 14.35 19.26 -3.04
C ALA A 180 12.98 19.85 -2.68
N ASN A 181 12.24 19.19 -1.80
CA ASN A 181 10.90 19.61 -1.37
C ASN A 181 10.87 20.13 0.08
N GLY A 182 12.05 20.30 0.72
CA GLY A 182 12.15 20.82 2.09
C GLY A 182 11.59 19.87 3.15
N LEU A 183 11.54 18.57 2.85
CA LEU A 183 11.12 17.54 3.80
C LEU A 183 12.36 16.93 4.47
N ASP A 184 12.30 16.77 5.80
CA ASP A 184 13.35 16.13 6.56
C ASP A 184 12.83 14.81 7.16
N MET A 185 13.50 13.71 6.87
CA MET A 185 13.10 12.37 7.30
C MET A 185 12.90 12.24 8.82
N LYS A 186 13.58 13.05 9.63
CA LYS A 186 13.39 13.09 11.09
C LYS A 186 11.99 13.51 11.54
N ASP A 187 11.24 14.23 10.67
CA ASP A 187 9.89 14.69 10.95
C ASP A 187 8.83 13.62 10.61
N ALA A 188 9.24 12.50 10.03
CA ALA A 188 8.35 11.40 9.72
C ALA A 188 8.02 10.57 10.97
N ALA A 189 6.77 10.19 11.10
CA ALA A 189 6.34 9.21 12.09
C ALA A 189 6.74 7.80 11.64
N VAL A 190 7.34 7.04 12.55
CA VAL A 190 7.71 5.63 12.34
C VAL A 190 6.62 4.76 12.94
N LEU A 191 5.97 3.94 12.13
CA LEU A 191 4.87 3.09 12.57
C LEU A 191 5.41 1.71 12.95
N THR A 192 5.44 1.45 14.24
CA THR A 192 5.88 0.15 14.81
C THR A 192 4.70 -0.49 15.54
N GLY A 193 4.66 -1.82 15.59
CA GLY A 193 3.60 -2.52 16.31
C GLY A 193 3.68 -4.04 16.15
N PRO A 194 2.98 -4.78 17.01
CA PRO A 194 2.93 -6.24 16.94
C PRO A 194 2.13 -6.73 15.75
N ALA A 195 2.36 -7.99 15.38
CA ALA A 195 1.56 -8.71 14.39
C ALA A 195 0.05 -8.59 14.70
N GLY A 196 -0.76 -8.44 13.67
CA GLY A 196 -2.19 -8.16 13.78
C GLY A 196 -2.54 -6.68 13.91
N SER A 197 -1.55 -5.79 14.07
CA SER A 197 -1.79 -4.35 13.95
C SER A 197 -2.15 -3.97 12.52
N ILE A 198 -2.91 -2.88 12.34
CA ILE A 198 -3.17 -2.28 11.03
C ILE A 198 -2.79 -0.81 11.03
N SER A 199 -2.14 -0.37 9.98
CA SER A 199 -1.99 1.05 9.66
C SER A 199 -3.01 1.45 8.61
N LEU A 200 -3.60 2.63 8.74
CA LEU A 200 -4.38 3.25 7.68
C LEU A 200 -3.69 4.53 7.29
N HIS A 201 -3.39 4.74 6.02
CA HIS A 201 -2.83 5.99 5.54
C HIS A 201 -3.55 6.49 4.29
N HIS A 202 -3.77 7.78 4.28
CA HIS A 202 -4.47 8.50 3.20
C HIS A 202 -3.64 8.41 1.92
N VAL A 203 -4.28 8.25 0.77
CA VAL A 203 -3.64 8.10 -0.54
C VAL A 203 -2.66 9.22 -0.89
N ARG A 204 -2.85 10.44 -0.34
CA ARG A 204 -1.98 11.61 -0.53
C ARG A 204 -0.92 11.77 0.56
N ALA A 205 -0.89 10.93 1.59
CA ALA A 205 0.14 10.99 2.61
C ALA A 205 1.50 10.60 2.01
N VAL A 206 2.52 11.41 2.26
CA VAL A 206 3.90 11.07 1.87
C VAL A 206 4.38 9.98 2.81
N HIS A 207 4.77 8.85 2.25
CA HIS A 207 5.20 7.69 3.01
C HIS A 207 6.31 6.92 2.30
N GLY A 208 6.99 6.08 3.05
CA GLY A 208 8.08 5.26 2.57
C GLY A 208 8.47 4.22 3.60
N SER A 209 9.50 3.45 3.34
CA SER A 209 10.04 2.49 4.32
C SER A 209 11.51 2.19 4.08
N ALA A 210 12.32 2.29 5.14
CA ALA A 210 13.74 1.96 5.13
C ALA A 210 14.01 0.49 4.77
N PRO A 211 15.24 0.11 4.42
CA PRO A 211 15.63 -1.29 4.26
C PRO A 211 15.40 -2.10 5.55
N ASN A 212 15.24 -3.41 5.42
CA ASN A 212 15.28 -4.31 6.57
C ASN A 212 16.74 -4.70 6.85
N VAL A 213 17.28 -4.18 7.93
CA VAL A 213 18.65 -4.48 8.40
C VAL A 213 18.68 -5.51 9.52
N SER A 214 17.51 -5.98 9.97
CA SER A 214 17.38 -6.98 11.03
C SER A 214 17.60 -8.41 10.51
N SER A 215 17.72 -9.36 11.42
CA SER A 215 17.80 -10.80 11.15
C SER A 215 16.42 -11.46 10.97
N ARG A 216 15.33 -10.70 10.89
CA ARG A 216 13.95 -11.17 10.81
C ARG A 216 13.28 -10.67 9.53
N ASP A 217 12.44 -11.50 8.93
CA ASP A 217 11.59 -11.05 7.83
C ASP A 217 10.55 -10.05 8.31
N ARG A 218 10.14 -9.14 7.43
CA ARG A 218 9.01 -8.24 7.65
C ARG A 218 8.04 -8.29 6.47
N ARG A 219 6.84 -8.79 6.73
CA ARG A 219 5.76 -8.93 5.75
C ARG A 219 4.62 -7.98 6.09
N MET A 220 4.16 -7.23 5.11
CA MET A 220 2.98 -6.36 5.21
C MET A 220 2.04 -6.59 4.02
N LEU A 221 0.77 -6.82 4.33
CA LEU A 221 -0.29 -6.87 3.33
C LEU A 221 -0.92 -5.48 3.23
N PHE A 222 -0.84 -4.87 2.05
CA PHE A 222 -1.49 -3.60 1.74
C PHE A 222 -2.78 -3.85 0.96
N LEU A 223 -3.85 -3.23 1.44
CA LEU A 223 -5.20 -3.27 0.88
C LEU A 223 -5.59 -1.83 0.56
N GLU A 224 -5.56 -1.46 -0.72
CA GLU A 224 -5.91 -0.12 -1.17
C GLU A 224 -7.41 -0.08 -1.46
N ILE A 225 -8.13 0.73 -0.70
CA ILE A 225 -9.59 0.79 -0.69
C ILE A 225 -10.03 2.21 -1.02
N THR A 226 -11.03 2.30 -1.90
CA THR A 226 -11.62 3.56 -2.35
C THR A 226 -13.07 3.67 -1.89
N ALA A 227 -13.57 4.89 -1.71
CA ALA A 227 -15.00 5.12 -1.73
C ALA A 227 -15.57 4.65 -3.08
N ALA A 228 -16.79 4.10 -3.09
CA ALA A 228 -17.39 3.54 -4.29
C ALA A 228 -17.60 4.58 -5.41
N ASP A 229 -17.68 5.88 -5.05
CA ASP A 229 -17.84 7.01 -5.96
C ASP A 229 -16.52 7.70 -6.36
N ALA A 230 -15.37 7.13 -5.97
CA ALA A 230 -14.05 7.56 -6.40
C ALA A 230 -13.64 6.75 -7.65
N PHE A 231 -13.54 7.42 -8.79
CA PHE A 231 -13.21 6.78 -10.07
C PHE A 231 -11.81 7.18 -10.52
N PRO A 232 -11.00 6.21 -11.04
CA PRO A 232 -9.66 6.51 -11.51
C PRO A 232 -9.70 7.44 -12.73
N ILE A 233 -8.84 8.47 -12.72
CA ILE A 233 -8.63 9.37 -13.85
C ILE A 233 -7.56 8.76 -14.78
N GLN A 234 -6.49 8.24 -14.18
CA GLN A 234 -5.34 7.66 -14.89
C GLN A 234 -4.55 6.75 -13.94
N GLY A 235 -3.68 5.91 -14.50
CA GLY A 235 -2.68 5.15 -13.76
C GLY A 235 -3.07 3.70 -13.49
N THR A 236 -2.53 3.15 -12.42
CA THR A 236 -2.70 1.75 -12.05
C THR A 236 -4.18 1.43 -11.81
N MET A 237 -4.65 0.31 -12.38
CA MET A 237 -6.03 -0.19 -12.22
C MET A 237 -7.12 0.79 -12.72
N SER A 238 -6.78 1.72 -13.62
CA SER A 238 -7.73 2.68 -14.19
C SER A 238 -8.63 2.09 -15.27
N ARG A 239 -8.41 0.84 -15.64
CA ARG A 239 -9.20 0.14 -16.69
C ARG A 239 -10.07 -0.94 -16.08
N PHE A 240 -11.26 -1.06 -16.61
CA PHE A 240 -12.24 -2.11 -16.30
C PHE A 240 -12.63 -2.81 -17.59
N ASP A 241 -12.63 -4.13 -17.60
CA ASP A 241 -12.94 -4.91 -18.80
C ASP A 241 -14.45 -5.09 -18.97
N SER A 242 -15.23 -5.02 -17.89
CA SER A 242 -16.68 -5.11 -17.89
C SER A 242 -17.31 -4.46 -16.66
N LEU A 243 -18.61 -4.20 -16.70
CA LEU A 243 -19.38 -3.75 -15.55
C LEU A 243 -19.40 -4.82 -14.44
N GLU A 244 -19.45 -6.10 -14.81
CA GLU A 244 -19.39 -7.21 -13.85
C GLU A 244 -18.05 -7.22 -13.10
N GLU A 245 -16.93 -7.04 -13.79
CA GLU A 245 -15.62 -6.94 -13.17
C GLU A 245 -15.54 -5.71 -12.25
N TYR A 246 -16.07 -4.57 -12.68
CA TYR A 246 -16.15 -3.37 -11.87
C TYR A 246 -16.99 -3.60 -10.60
N ASP A 247 -18.16 -4.24 -10.71
CA ASP A 247 -19.05 -4.54 -9.59
C ASP A 247 -18.45 -5.58 -8.64
N SER A 248 -17.66 -6.54 -9.13
CA SER A 248 -16.98 -7.54 -8.31
C SER A 248 -15.98 -6.93 -7.33
N ARG A 249 -15.50 -5.72 -7.59
CA ARG A 249 -14.62 -4.97 -6.69
C ARG A 249 -15.34 -4.34 -5.50
N LEU A 250 -16.67 -4.34 -5.46
CA LEU A 250 -17.43 -3.82 -4.32
C LEU A 250 -17.19 -4.70 -3.09
N LEU A 251 -16.76 -4.06 -2.00
CA LEU A 251 -16.49 -4.72 -0.72
C LEU A 251 -17.70 -4.63 0.22
N CYS A 252 -18.35 -3.49 0.25
CA CYS A 252 -19.58 -3.25 1.02
C CYS A 252 -20.32 -2.03 0.49
N GLY A 253 -21.57 -1.86 0.96
CA GLY A 253 -22.43 -0.74 0.59
C GLY A 253 -23.08 -0.91 -0.78
N SER A 254 -23.32 0.19 -1.48
CA SER A 254 -24.04 0.23 -2.75
C SER A 254 -23.10 0.56 -3.91
N PRO A 255 -23.24 -0.12 -5.06
CA PRO A 255 -22.52 0.23 -6.27
C PRO A 255 -23.00 1.57 -6.81
N THR A 256 -22.14 2.28 -7.54
CA THR A 256 -22.49 3.49 -8.29
C THR A 256 -21.61 3.61 -9.53
N THR A 257 -22.19 4.15 -10.59
CA THR A 257 -21.46 4.59 -11.80
C THR A 257 -21.38 6.11 -11.89
N THR A 258 -21.85 6.83 -10.85
CA THR A 258 -21.81 8.29 -10.79
C THR A 258 -20.63 8.72 -9.94
N PRO A 259 -19.58 9.34 -10.51
CA PRO A 259 -18.43 9.81 -9.75
C PRO A 259 -18.79 11.03 -8.89
N ARG A 260 -18.26 11.07 -7.67
CA ARG A 260 -18.15 12.31 -6.92
C ARG A 260 -16.85 13.00 -7.32
N VAL A 261 -16.96 14.22 -7.81
CA VAL A 261 -15.81 15.02 -8.25
C VAL A 261 -15.53 16.10 -7.22
N THR A 262 -14.32 16.11 -6.68
CA THR A 262 -13.87 17.12 -5.71
C THR A 262 -12.66 17.89 -6.24
N ALA A 263 -12.44 19.09 -5.72
CA ALA A 263 -11.29 19.91 -6.08
C ALA A 263 -10.03 19.41 -5.34
N VAL A 264 -9.42 18.34 -5.86
CA VAL A 264 -8.16 17.80 -5.36
C VAL A 264 -7.04 18.03 -6.36
N PRO A 265 -5.78 18.28 -5.91
CA PRO A 265 -4.66 18.44 -6.82
C PRO A 265 -4.37 17.13 -7.55
N VAL A 266 -4.27 17.17 -8.88
CA VAL A 266 -3.96 16.02 -9.72
C VAL A 266 -2.66 16.26 -10.46
N ARG A 267 -1.75 15.27 -10.42
CA ARG A 267 -0.62 15.13 -11.34
C ARG A 267 -0.71 13.75 -11.97
N LEU A 268 -0.53 13.68 -13.28
CA LEU A 268 -0.60 12.39 -13.98
C LEU A 268 0.75 11.67 -13.91
N PRO A 269 0.75 10.32 -13.79
CA PRO A 269 1.97 9.51 -13.82
C PRO A 269 2.52 9.35 -15.25
N LEU A 270 2.72 10.46 -15.94
CA LEU A 270 3.12 10.50 -17.35
C LEU A 270 4.26 11.50 -17.58
N PRO A 271 5.20 11.19 -18.50
CA PRO A 271 5.28 9.95 -19.26
C PRO A 271 5.78 8.77 -18.42
N LEU A 272 5.29 7.58 -18.73
CA LEU A 272 5.80 6.36 -18.14
C LEU A 272 7.22 6.06 -18.64
N PRO A 273 8.10 5.43 -17.84
CA PRO A 273 9.41 5.00 -18.28
C PRO A 273 9.30 3.95 -19.39
N PRO A 274 10.33 3.84 -20.28
CA PRO A 274 10.34 2.84 -21.35
C PRO A 274 10.22 1.39 -20.85
N THR A 275 10.75 1.12 -19.65
CA THR A 275 10.60 -0.17 -18.95
C THR A 275 9.54 -0.02 -17.88
N VAL A 276 8.41 -0.70 -18.04
CA VAL A 276 7.34 -0.74 -17.05
C VAL A 276 7.63 -1.88 -16.07
N GLY A 277 7.64 -1.58 -14.77
CA GLY A 277 7.92 -2.55 -13.72
C GLY A 277 7.19 -2.26 -12.42
N SER A 278 7.57 -2.97 -11.37
CA SER A 278 7.11 -2.69 -10.02
C SER A 278 7.61 -1.32 -9.53
N ILE A 279 7.04 -0.81 -8.42
CA ILE A 279 7.54 0.42 -7.78
C ILE A 279 9.05 0.35 -7.53
N TYR A 280 9.58 -0.81 -7.14
CA TYR A 280 11.01 -1.02 -6.93
C TYR A 280 11.82 -0.82 -8.21
N GLU A 281 11.30 -1.26 -9.36
CA GLU A 281 12.01 -1.12 -10.64
C GLU A 281 12.00 0.33 -11.15
N ILE A 282 10.87 1.00 -11.06
CA ILE A 282 10.78 2.40 -11.51
C ILE A 282 11.56 3.35 -10.58
N GLN A 283 11.64 3.06 -9.28
CA GLN A 283 12.41 3.85 -8.31
C GLN A 283 13.93 3.72 -8.49
N LYS A 284 14.43 2.67 -9.15
CA LYS A 284 15.85 2.57 -9.55
C LYS A 284 16.29 3.70 -10.50
N MET A 285 15.35 4.42 -11.13
CA MET A 285 15.65 5.58 -11.99
C MET A 285 16.00 6.84 -11.19
N MET A 286 15.77 6.87 -9.88
CA MET A 286 16.15 8.00 -9.05
C MET A 286 17.67 8.20 -9.05
N THR A 287 18.09 9.45 -9.24
CA THR A 287 19.52 9.85 -9.17
C THR A 287 19.97 10.16 -7.75
N ALA A 288 19.02 10.34 -6.83
CA ALA A 288 19.27 10.56 -5.41
C ALA A 288 18.27 9.70 -4.61
N HIS A 289 18.79 8.87 -3.75
CA HIS A 289 18.01 8.02 -2.85
C HIS A 289 17.94 8.64 -1.47
N ASN A 290 16.82 8.43 -0.76
CA ASN A 290 16.60 8.97 0.59
C ASN A 290 16.98 7.96 1.68
N PHE A 291 17.13 6.66 1.31
CA PHE A 291 17.47 5.56 2.22
C PHE A 291 18.80 4.93 1.85
#